data_a61ffe49f399f35d22b0f3140d939c3f
#
_entry.id   a61ffe49f399f35d22b0f3140d939c3f
#
_cell.length_a   1.000
_cell.length_b   1.000
_cell.length_c   1.000
_cell.angle_alpha   90.00
_cell.angle_beta   90.00
_cell.angle_gamma   90.00
#
_symmetry.space_group_name_H-M   'P 1'
#
loop_
_entity.id
_entity.type
_entity.pdbx_description
1 polymer ?
#
loop_
_entity_poly.entity_id
_entity_poly.type
_entity_poly.pdbx_seq_one_letter_code
_entity_poly.pdbx_strand_id
1 'polypeptide(L)'
;MYKRQDPYGKDDVMIQSDAINLENNRPVKILLRSVDVLHNWYVPQFRAKMDAVPGVVTFYWFEPNKTGEYEVLCAEYCGVGHYAMRGSVLVQNEQDYATWLGEQETFSDLIAKQQDLVIGDTKLAQK
;
A
#
# COMPACT_ATOMS: atom_id res chain seq x y z
N MET A 1 -1.91 -11.07 -6.05
CA MET A 1 -2.40 -12.05 -7.06
C MET A 1 -3.31 -11.42 -8.12
N TYR A 2 -4.01 -10.34 -7.83
CA TYR A 2 -4.92 -9.66 -8.78
C TYR A 2 -4.22 -8.85 -9.88
N LYS A 3 -3.05 -8.28 -9.61
CA LYS A 3 -2.35 -7.40 -10.55
C LYS A 3 -1.77 -8.10 -11.79
N ARG A 4 -1.51 -9.41 -11.74
CA ARG A 4 -1.03 -10.17 -12.92
C ARG A 4 -2.07 -10.29 -14.05
N GLN A 5 -3.35 -10.10 -13.74
CA GLN A 5 -4.47 -10.23 -14.69
C GLN A 5 -5.04 -8.86 -15.09
N ASP A 6 -4.59 -7.78 -14.45
CA ASP A 6 -5.00 -6.42 -14.76
C ASP A 6 -4.11 -5.83 -15.85
N PRO A 7 -4.61 -5.63 -17.07
CA PRO A 7 -3.82 -5.04 -18.17
C PRO A 7 -3.39 -3.60 -17.88
N TYR A 8 -4.08 -2.92 -16.96
CA TYR A 8 -3.82 -1.53 -16.56
C TYR A 8 -2.93 -1.42 -15.31
N GLY A 9 -2.61 -2.54 -14.66
CA GLY A 9 -1.81 -2.54 -13.43
C GLY A 9 -0.29 -2.56 -13.63
N LYS A 10 0.20 -2.33 -14.84
CA LYS A 10 1.65 -2.36 -15.14
C LYS A 10 2.42 -1.20 -14.54
N ASP A 11 1.78 -0.05 -14.45
CA ASP A 11 2.28 1.20 -13.87
C ASP A 11 1.96 1.34 -12.38
N ASP A 12 1.29 0.35 -11.78
CA ASP A 12 1.06 0.33 -10.33
C ASP A 12 2.38 0.30 -9.56
N VAL A 13 2.50 1.17 -8.58
CA VAL A 13 3.62 1.18 -7.63
C VAL A 13 3.39 0.16 -6.53
N MET A 14 4.42 -0.64 -6.24
CA MET A 14 4.39 -1.69 -5.22
C MET A 14 5.16 -1.23 -3.99
N ILE A 15 4.43 -0.80 -2.97
CA ILE A 15 5.03 -0.35 -1.71
C ILE A 15 4.99 -1.51 -0.71
N GLN A 16 6.16 -1.87 -0.17
CA GLN A 16 6.33 -2.86 0.88
C GLN A 16 6.83 -2.15 2.15
N SER A 17 5.99 -1.28 2.69
CA SER A 17 6.31 -0.46 3.84
C SER A 17 5.08 -0.36 4.76
N ASP A 18 5.31 -0.12 6.03
CA ASP A 18 4.26 0.18 7.00
C ASP A 18 3.78 1.64 6.91
N ALA A 19 4.38 2.43 6.01
CA ALA A 19 4.01 3.80 5.74
C ALA A 19 3.27 3.95 4.41
N ILE A 20 2.18 4.69 4.43
CA ILE A 20 1.40 5.09 3.26
C ILE A 20 1.70 6.56 2.97
N ASN A 21 2.31 6.84 1.82
CA ASN A 21 2.61 8.21 1.41
C ASN A 21 1.44 8.78 0.60
N LEU A 22 1.01 9.97 0.95
CA LEU A 22 -0.10 10.67 0.30
C LEU A 22 0.29 12.12 -0.03
N GLU A 23 -0.25 12.62 -1.12
CA GLU A 23 -0.12 14.01 -1.51
C GLU A 23 -1.16 14.88 -0.80
N ASN A 24 -0.74 16.03 -0.29
CA ASN A 24 -1.63 16.99 0.37
C ASN A 24 -2.58 17.65 -0.65
N ASN A 25 -3.82 17.94 -0.23
CA ASN A 25 -4.87 18.55 -1.05
C ASN A 25 -5.22 17.75 -2.32
N ARG A 26 -5.08 16.42 -2.26
CA ARG A 26 -5.42 15.54 -3.37
C ARG A 26 -6.39 14.45 -2.92
N PRO A 27 -7.51 14.22 -3.64
CA PRO A 27 -8.45 13.17 -3.28
C PRO A 27 -7.81 11.79 -3.34
N VAL A 28 -8.00 11.01 -2.29
CA VAL A 28 -7.47 9.65 -2.15
C VAL A 28 -8.63 8.69 -1.93
N LYS A 29 -8.61 7.56 -2.63
CA LYS A 29 -9.50 6.42 -2.39
C LYS A 29 -8.67 5.23 -1.92
N ILE A 30 -8.91 4.80 -0.70
CA ILE A 30 -8.30 3.60 -0.12
C ILE A 30 -9.25 2.42 -0.36
N LEU A 31 -8.72 1.34 -0.92
CA LEU A 31 -9.40 0.06 -1.06
C LEU A 31 -8.80 -0.92 -0.05
N LEU A 32 -9.63 -1.44 0.83
CA LEU A 32 -9.21 -2.32 1.92
C LEU A 32 -9.61 -3.76 1.64
N ARG A 33 -8.72 -4.69 1.97
CA ARG A 33 -8.94 -6.13 1.93
C ARG A 33 -8.31 -6.78 3.14
N SER A 34 -8.96 -7.81 3.65
CA SER A 34 -8.37 -8.73 4.61
C SER A 34 -8.25 -10.12 3.98
N VAL A 35 -7.18 -10.84 4.33
CA VAL A 35 -6.93 -12.22 3.88
C VAL A 35 -7.19 -13.25 4.98
N ASP A 36 -7.35 -12.81 6.21
CA ASP A 36 -7.48 -13.64 7.41
C ASP A 36 -8.77 -13.36 8.17
N VAL A 37 -8.80 -12.32 9.00
CA VAL A 37 -9.92 -11.97 9.88
C VAL A 37 -10.37 -10.53 9.65
N LEU A 38 -11.36 -10.09 10.40
CA LEU A 38 -11.81 -8.69 10.39
C LEU A 38 -10.75 -7.80 11.03
N HIS A 39 -10.34 -6.75 10.31
CA HIS A 39 -9.52 -5.66 10.80
C HIS A 39 -10.26 -4.34 10.60
N ASN A 40 -9.73 -3.28 11.18
CA ASN A 40 -10.26 -1.94 10.95
C ASN A 40 -9.10 -0.96 10.74
N TRP A 41 -9.06 -0.33 9.58
CA TRP A 41 -8.12 0.73 9.29
C TRP A 41 -8.63 2.02 9.95
N TYR A 42 -7.86 2.55 10.89
CA TYR A 42 -8.25 3.72 11.67
C TYR A 42 -7.11 4.73 11.76
N VAL A 43 -7.37 5.95 11.32
CA VAL A 43 -6.48 7.11 11.50
C VAL A 43 -7.23 8.14 12.35
N PRO A 44 -6.93 8.23 13.65
CA PRO A 44 -7.66 9.09 14.59
C PRO A 44 -7.74 10.55 14.14
N GLN A 45 -6.62 11.09 13.68
CA GLN A 45 -6.53 12.50 13.27
C GLN A 45 -7.36 12.81 12.02
N PHE A 46 -7.59 11.83 11.15
CA PHE A 46 -8.44 11.96 9.98
C PHE A 46 -9.93 11.76 10.32
N ARG A 47 -10.23 11.28 11.52
CA ARG A 47 -11.56 10.78 11.91
C ARG A 47 -12.08 9.72 10.94
N ALA A 48 -11.15 8.99 10.31
CA ALA A 48 -11.41 8.00 9.28
C ALA A 48 -11.27 6.60 9.85
N LYS A 49 -12.32 5.80 9.70
CA LYS A 49 -12.38 4.41 10.13
C LYS A 49 -13.16 3.58 9.12
N MET A 50 -12.57 2.46 8.67
CA MET A 50 -13.22 1.55 7.74
C MET A 50 -12.76 0.12 7.99
N ASP A 51 -13.71 -0.80 8.01
CA ASP A 51 -13.45 -2.22 8.19
C ASP A 51 -12.78 -2.83 6.94
N ALA A 52 -11.79 -3.69 7.19
CA ALA A 52 -11.22 -4.60 6.21
C ALA A 52 -11.80 -6.00 6.44
N VAL A 53 -12.73 -6.40 5.60
CA VAL A 53 -13.55 -7.60 5.77
C VAL A 53 -13.04 -8.72 4.86
N PRO A 54 -12.80 -9.96 5.35
CA PRO A 54 -12.44 -11.08 4.51
C PRO A 54 -13.47 -11.34 3.40
N GLY A 55 -12.97 -11.51 2.17
CA GLY A 55 -13.81 -11.76 1.00
C GLY A 55 -14.54 -10.55 0.41
N VAL A 56 -14.44 -9.37 1.03
CA VAL A 56 -15.08 -8.14 0.57
C VAL A 56 -14.02 -7.06 0.34
N VAL A 57 -14.20 -6.23 -0.68
CA VAL A 57 -13.42 -5.00 -0.87
C VAL A 57 -14.22 -3.85 -0.31
N THR A 58 -13.77 -3.30 0.80
CA THR A 58 -14.33 -2.07 1.35
C THR A 58 -13.53 -0.87 0.88
N PHE A 59 -14.08 0.32 0.96
CA PHE A 59 -13.38 1.53 0.53
C PHE A 59 -13.71 2.72 1.40
N TYR A 60 -12.76 3.64 1.45
CA TYR A 60 -12.88 4.95 2.06
C TYR A 60 -12.23 5.99 1.15
N TRP A 61 -12.79 7.18 1.06
CA TRP A 61 -12.20 8.28 0.31
C TRP A 61 -12.14 9.54 1.17
N PHE A 62 -11.08 10.32 1.00
CA PHE A 62 -10.85 11.57 1.72
C PHE A 62 -9.84 12.42 0.96
N GLU A 63 -9.69 13.65 1.39
CA GLU A 63 -8.67 14.58 0.91
C GLU A 63 -7.87 15.09 2.11
N PRO A 64 -6.57 14.74 2.22
CA PRO A 64 -5.73 15.25 3.29
C PRO A 64 -5.45 16.73 3.04
N ASN A 65 -5.65 17.57 4.04
CA ASN A 65 -5.50 19.03 3.95
C ASN A 65 -4.36 19.58 4.79
N LYS A 66 -3.58 18.73 5.42
CA LYS A 66 -2.45 19.13 6.26
C LYS A 66 -1.33 18.09 6.16
N THR A 67 -0.12 18.57 5.85
CA THR A 67 1.09 17.74 5.84
C THR A 67 1.46 17.30 7.24
N GLY A 68 2.08 16.12 7.35
CA GLY A 68 2.52 15.53 8.60
C GLY A 68 2.49 14.01 8.58
N GLU A 69 2.93 13.42 9.67
CA GLU A 69 2.87 11.98 9.90
C GLU A 69 1.71 11.66 10.86
N TYR A 70 0.92 10.67 10.50
CA TYR A 70 -0.28 10.25 11.21
C TYR A 70 -0.25 8.76 11.47
N GLU A 71 -0.61 8.35 12.67
CA GLU A 71 -0.62 6.94 13.05
C GLU A 71 -1.85 6.23 12.48
N VAL A 72 -1.63 5.02 11.94
CA VAL A 72 -2.67 4.08 11.54
C VAL A 72 -2.75 2.98 12.60
N LEU A 73 -3.94 2.68 13.03
CA LEU A 73 -4.23 1.66 14.04
C LEU A 73 -5.21 0.64 13.49
N CYS A 74 -5.14 -0.59 13.98
CA CYS A 74 -6.24 -1.53 13.86
C CYS A 74 -7.23 -1.28 15.01
N ALA A 75 -8.47 -0.91 14.68
CA ALA A 75 -9.51 -0.62 15.67
C ALA A 75 -10.55 -1.75 15.82
N GLU A 76 -10.26 -2.97 15.33
CA GLU A 76 -11.07 -4.16 15.50
C GLU A 76 -10.21 -5.29 16.06
N TYR A 77 -10.70 -5.96 17.11
CA TYR A 77 -9.95 -7.08 17.71
C TYR A 77 -9.77 -8.20 16.70
N CYS A 78 -8.53 -8.43 16.29
CA CYS A 78 -8.16 -9.35 15.21
C CYS A 78 -7.23 -10.48 15.65
N GLY A 79 -6.98 -10.62 16.94
CA GLY A 79 -6.16 -11.70 17.51
C GLY A 79 -5.04 -11.20 18.43
N VAL A 80 -4.11 -12.09 18.74
CA VAL A 80 -3.02 -11.85 19.71
C VAL A 80 -2.14 -10.66 19.33
N GLY A 81 -1.91 -10.43 18.01
CA GLY A 81 -1.10 -9.32 17.52
C GLY A 81 -1.83 -7.98 17.38
N HIS A 82 -3.11 -7.89 17.75
CA HIS A 82 -3.96 -6.71 17.55
C HIS A 82 -3.33 -5.41 18.08
N TYR A 83 -2.78 -5.44 19.28
CA TYR A 83 -2.18 -4.27 19.94
C TYR A 83 -0.91 -3.74 19.21
N ALA A 84 -0.26 -4.58 18.42
CA ALA A 84 0.97 -4.27 17.70
C ALA A 84 0.72 -3.88 16.23
N MET A 85 -0.53 -3.95 15.74
CA MET A 85 -0.88 -3.60 14.37
C MET A 85 -0.94 -2.09 14.20
N ARG A 86 0.20 -1.52 13.85
CA ARG A 86 0.38 -0.08 13.63
C ARG A 86 1.08 0.17 12.31
N GLY A 87 0.79 1.31 11.72
CA GLY A 87 1.45 1.85 10.55
C GLY A 87 1.41 3.36 10.59
N SER A 88 1.86 4.02 9.54
CA SER A 88 1.77 5.47 9.43
C SER A 88 1.22 5.92 8.08
N VAL A 89 0.62 7.09 8.06
CA VAL A 89 0.31 7.85 6.85
C VAL A 89 1.17 9.11 6.86
N LEU A 90 2.00 9.25 5.84
CA LEU A 90 2.82 10.43 5.63
C LEU A 90 2.19 11.31 4.55
N VAL A 91 1.62 12.44 4.96
CA VAL A 91 1.07 13.44 4.04
C VAL A 91 2.15 14.44 3.69
N GLN A 92 2.52 14.51 2.42
CA GLN A 92 3.61 15.32 1.90
C GLN A 92 3.08 16.44 0.99
N ASN A 93 3.88 17.46 0.77
CA ASN A 93 3.61 18.42 -0.29
C ASN A 93 3.83 17.78 -1.67
N GLU A 94 3.38 18.44 -2.73
CA GLU A 94 3.45 17.96 -4.11
C GLU A 94 4.88 17.59 -4.54
N GLN A 95 5.87 18.39 -4.18
CA GLN A 95 7.27 18.19 -4.61
C GLN A 95 7.89 16.97 -3.92
N ASP A 96 7.73 16.85 -2.61
CA ASP A 96 8.27 15.73 -1.85
C ASP A 96 7.58 14.42 -2.24
N TYR A 97 6.26 14.47 -2.44
CA TYR A 97 5.51 13.31 -2.90
C TYR A 97 5.94 12.86 -4.31
N ALA A 98 6.12 13.80 -5.24
CA ALA A 98 6.57 13.48 -6.60
C ALA A 98 8.00 12.90 -6.62
N THR A 99 8.88 13.41 -5.76
CA THR A 99 10.24 12.87 -5.61
C THR A 99 10.20 11.44 -5.07
N TRP A 100 9.46 11.23 -3.99
CA TRP A 100 9.28 9.90 -3.42
C TRP A 100 8.66 8.91 -4.42
N LEU A 101 7.62 9.32 -5.16
CA LEU A 101 6.94 8.49 -6.15
C LEU A 101 7.88 8.10 -7.29
N GLY A 102 8.74 9.02 -7.73
CA GLY A 102 9.73 8.77 -8.78
C GLY A 102 10.82 7.76 -8.39
N GLU A 103 11.04 7.53 -7.11
CA GLU A 103 11.98 6.54 -6.58
C GLU A 103 11.37 5.14 -6.44
N GLN A 104 10.03 5.02 -6.60
CA GLN A 104 9.35 3.74 -6.42
C GLN A 104 9.38 2.92 -7.71
N GLU A 105 9.47 1.61 -7.54
CA GLU A 105 9.42 0.67 -8.66
C GLU A 105 7.97 0.36 -9.04
N THR A 106 7.72 0.32 -10.35
CA THR A 106 6.44 -0.13 -10.87
C THR A 106 6.34 -1.66 -10.87
N PHE A 107 5.13 -2.18 -10.99
CA PHE A 107 4.92 -3.62 -11.11
C PHE A 107 5.60 -4.21 -12.35
N SER A 108 5.67 -3.46 -13.47
CA SER A 108 6.39 -3.87 -14.67
C SER A 108 7.90 -3.98 -14.44
N ASP A 109 8.49 -3.06 -13.68
CA ASP A 109 9.92 -3.10 -13.36
C ASP A 109 10.26 -4.33 -12.50
N LEU A 110 9.42 -4.64 -11.53
CA LEU A 110 9.57 -5.82 -10.68
C LEU A 110 9.51 -7.13 -11.49
N ILE A 111 8.58 -7.23 -12.45
CA ILE A 111 8.47 -8.40 -13.33
C ILE A 111 9.73 -8.53 -14.22
N ALA A 112 10.20 -7.43 -14.81
CA ALA A 112 11.40 -7.44 -15.64
C ALA A 112 12.61 -7.93 -14.87
N LYS A 113 12.85 -7.41 -13.67
CA LYS A 113 13.93 -7.86 -12.77
C LYS A 113 13.82 -9.36 -12.43
N GLN A 114 12.62 -9.86 -12.16
CA GLN A 114 12.43 -11.27 -11.84
C GLN A 114 12.72 -12.19 -13.05
N GLN A 115 12.39 -11.75 -14.26
CA GLN A 115 12.70 -12.49 -15.47
C GLN A 115 14.21 -12.57 -15.74
N ASP A 116 14.93 -11.48 -15.54
CA ASP A 116 16.39 -11.43 -15.70
C ASP A 116 17.12 -12.36 -14.71
N LEU A 117 16.65 -12.45 -13.47
CA LEU A 117 17.19 -13.36 -12.47
C LEU A 117 17.01 -14.84 -12.89
N VAL A 118 15.84 -15.21 -13.39
CA VAL A 118 15.54 -16.58 -13.85
C VAL A 118 16.40 -16.97 -15.08
N ILE A 119 16.62 -16.04 -16.01
CA ILE A 119 17.47 -16.25 -17.18
C ILE A 119 18.95 -16.39 -16.77
N GLY A 120 19.38 -15.60 -15.77
CA GLY A 120 20.75 -15.67 -15.23
C GLY A 120 21.06 -17.03 -14.61
N ASP A 121 20.16 -17.56 -13.79
CA ASP A 121 20.31 -18.87 -13.13
C ASP A 121 20.32 -20.03 -14.15
N THR A 122 19.54 -19.95 -15.21
CA THR A 122 19.50 -20.97 -16.26
C THR A 122 20.83 -21.04 -17.05
N LYS A 123 21.51 -19.92 -17.23
CA LYS A 123 22.85 -19.87 -17.88
C LYS A 123 23.98 -20.43 -16.99
N LEU A 124 23.84 -20.33 -15.67
CA LEU A 124 24.82 -20.90 -14.72
C LEU A 124 24.68 -22.42 -14.56
N ALA A 125 23.47 -22.96 -14.74
CA ALA A 125 23.19 -24.39 -14.63
C ALA A 125 23.63 -25.20 -15.89
N GLN A 126 24.03 -24.54 -16.97
CA GLN A 126 24.48 -25.16 -18.25
C GLN A 126 26.01 -25.16 -18.43
N LYS A 127 26.78 -24.78 -17.41
CA LYS A 127 28.25 -24.90 -17.37
C LYS A 127 28.69 -25.98 -16.39
#